data_a6915a688d01ea5fe4598e069adf2509
#
_entry.id   a6915a688d01ea5fe4598e069adf2509
#
_cell.length_a   1.000
_cell.length_b   1.000
_cell.length_c   1.000
_cell.angle_alpha   90.00
_cell.angle_beta   90.00
_cell.angle_gamma   90.00
#
_symmetry.space_group_name_H-M   'P 1'
#
loop_
_entity.id
_entity.type
_entity.pdbx_description
1 polymer ?
#
loop_
_entity_poly.entity_id
_entity_poly.type
_entity_poly.pdbx_seq_one_letter_code
_entity_poly.pdbx_strand_id
1 'polypeptide(L)'
;MTRFLFAVSLAVALVAGSVPLLAQKQQQIFISLTTPDGKPVEGLQAGDVSITENDVNCKVVKLEAVDWPTKLQVLVDNGRPNTTPINPLRDGLKALFELMPEGTEMSLYVTAGTPRAIVKPTTDKQKLIDGIALVAPDGGAGMFFDALSEAAERVVKDKVPGFPVILMVGSDFGQVRVLDQPYLKLQQNIIDKGITTHVTVTSGSGGTTGGQAQTEIGLNVTKMSGGRYEGITAPSRLSTLLPEIGKKIAASAEKQRHQYRVTYERPDKPSAQPSIGATVRKEGVVQMSLRGNLP
;
A
#
# COMPACT_ATOMS: atom_id res chain seq x y z
N MET A 1 0.85 -17.34 -78.13
CA MET A 1 -0.16 -17.27 -77.03
C MET A 1 0.54 -16.95 -75.73
N THR A 2 0.65 -15.67 -75.39
CA THR A 2 1.43 -15.19 -74.25
C THR A 2 0.42 -14.75 -73.20
N ARG A 3 0.41 -15.44 -72.03
CA ARG A 3 -0.44 -15.09 -70.93
C ARG A 3 0.31 -14.13 -69.97
N PHE A 4 -0.15 -12.91 -69.89
CA PHE A 4 0.29 -11.92 -68.87
C PHE A 4 -0.40 -12.24 -67.54
N LEU A 5 0.43 -12.45 -66.47
CA LEU A 5 -0.01 -12.51 -65.09
C LEU A 5 0.16 -11.10 -64.51
N PHE A 6 -0.96 -10.50 -64.13
CA PHE A 6 -0.97 -9.25 -63.33
C PHE A 6 -0.82 -9.61 -61.86
N ALA A 7 0.27 -9.19 -61.25
CA ALA A 7 0.44 -9.23 -59.80
C ALA A 7 -0.12 -7.92 -59.20
N VAL A 8 -1.20 -8.01 -58.43
CA VAL A 8 -1.75 -6.90 -57.67
C VAL A 8 -1.07 -6.88 -56.30
N SER A 9 -0.18 -5.91 -56.08
CA SER A 9 0.44 -5.66 -54.79
C SER A 9 -0.51 -4.85 -53.92
N LEU A 10 -1.08 -5.47 -52.90
CA LEU A 10 -1.91 -4.82 -51.87
C LEU A 10 -1.00 -4.17 -50.82
N ALA A 11 -0.81 -2.85 -50.91
CA ALA A 11 -0.12 -2.09 -49.88
C ALA A 11 -1.06 -1.87 -48.66
N VAL A 12 -0.83 -2.61 -47.60
CA VAL A 12 -1.49 -2.37 -46.30
C VAL A 12 -0.81 -1.17 -45.65
N ALA A 13 -1.43 -0.01 -45.68
CA ALA A 13 -1.02 1.14 -44.90
C ALA A 13 -1.34 0.88 -43.43
N LEU A 14 -0.31 0.61 -42.62
CA LEU A 14 -0.43 0.65 -41.15
C LEU A 14 -0.69 2.10 -40.75
N VAL A 15 -1.93 2.43 -40.44
CA VAL A 15 -2.28 3.64 -39.70
C VAL A 15 -1.89 3.38 -38.28
N ALA A 16 -0.67 3.77 -37.89
CA ALA A 16 -0.27 3.89 -36.51
C ALA A 16 -1.12 5.01 -35.89
N GLY A 17 -2.22 4.62 -35.27
CA GLY A 17 -3.03 5.53 -34.47
C GLY A 17 -2.19 6.11 -33.36
N SER A 18 -1.78 7.38 -33.49
CA SER A 18 -1.22 8.19 -32.43
C SER A 18 -2.27 8.28 -31.32
N VAL A 19 -2.14 7.45 -30.28
CA VAL A 19 -2.88 7.62 -29.04
C VAL A 19 -2.52 9.02 -28.52
N PRO A 20 -3.49 9.90 -28.31
CA PRO A 20 -3.18 11.29 -27.99
C PRO A 20 -2.40 11.37 -26.68
N LEU A 21 -1.29 12.08 -26.73
CA LEU A 21 -0.40 12.45 -25.61
C LEU A 21 -1.10 13.27 -24.50
N LEU A 22 -2.42 13.36 -24.53
CA LEU A 22 -3.22 14.17 -23.58
C LEU A 22 -3.27 13.58 -22.16
N ALA A 23 -3.03 12.28 -22.00
CA ALA A 23 -3.05 11.65 -20.69
C ALA A 23 -1.83 12.02 -19.80
N GLN A 24 -0.74 12.53 -20.38
CA GLN A 24 0.45 12.99 -19.63
C GLN A 24 0.36 14.44 -19.15
N LYS A 25 -0.63 15.21 -19.57
CA LYS A 25 -0.77 16.63 -19.17
C LYS A 25 -1.42 16.84 -17.80
N GLN A 26 -2.14 15.85 -17.28
CA GLN A 26 -2.79 15.96 -15.99
C GLN A 26 -2.16 15.04 -14.97
N GLN A 27 -2.00 15.56 -13.75
CA GLN A 27 -1.51 14.82 -12.60
C GLN A 27 -2.49 14.93 -11.45
N GLN A 28 -2.48 13.93 -10.57
CA GLN A 28 -3.30 13.91 -9.38
C GLN A 28 -2.41 13.89 -8.15
N ILE A 29 -2.78 14.66 -7.15
CA ILE A 29 -2.21 14.60 -5.81
C ILE A 29 -3.33 14.55 -4.78
N PHE A 30 -2.98 14.06 -3.59
CA PHE A 30 -3.90 14.04 -2.46
C PHE A 30 -3.40 15.02 -1.41
N ILE A 31 -4.30 15.85 -0.89
CA ILE A 31 -4.03 16.78 0.20
C ILE A 31 -4.91 16.43 1.38
N SER A 32 -4.32 16.33 2.56
CA SER A 32 -5.03 16.23 3.83
C SER A 32 -4.91 17.57 4.55
N LEU A 33 -6.01 18.07 5.04
CA LEU A 33 -6.08 19.35 5.73
C LEU A 33 -6.73 19.14 7.09
N THR A 34 -6.18 19.77 8.12
CA THR A 34 -6.77 19.80 9.46
C THR A 34 -6.89 21.22 9.98
N THR A 35 -7.94 21.43 10.75
CA THR A 35 -8.15 22.62 11.57
C THR A 35 -7.19 22.62 12.78
N PRO A 36 -7.05 23.74 13.53
CA PRO A 36 -6.23 23.81 14.73
C PRO A 36 -6.57 22.78 15.80
N ASP A 37 -7.83 22.38 15.90
CA ASP A 37 -8.33 21.34 16.80
C ASP A 37 -8.22 19.90 16.21
N GLY A 38 -7.53 19.76 15.07
CA GLY A 38 -7.22 18.47 14.44
C GLY A 38 -8.38 17.86 13.65
N LYS A 39 -9.48 18.58 13.45
CA LYS A 39 -10.61 18.09 12.65
C LYS A 39 -10.34 18.24 11.15
N PRO A 40 -10.97 17.42 10.30
CA PRO A 40 -10.93 17.59 8.86
C PRO A 40 -11.48 18.94 8.43
N VAL A 41 -10.87 19.51 7.39
CA VAL A 41 -11.40 20.73 6.74
C VAL A 41 -12.39 20.34 5.67
N GLU A 42 -13.61 20.84 5.76
CA GLU A 42 -14.67 20.59 4.79
C GLU A 42 -14.92 21.79 3.87
N GLY A 43 -15.61 21.57 2.74
CA GLY A 43 -16.06 22.60 1.84
C GLY A 43 -14.95 23.37 1.13
N LEU A 44 -13.79 22.75 0.88
CA LEU A 44 -12.71 23.31 0.08
C LEU A 44 -13.15 23.45 -1.38
N GLN A 45 -12.85 24.59 -2.00
CA GLN A 45 -13.11 24.87 -3.40
C GLN A 45 -11.81 24.83 -4.23
N ALA A 46 -11.91 24.60 -5.53
CA ALA A 46 -10.73 24.56 -6.41
C ALA A 46 -9.92 25.88 -6.37
N GLY A 47 -10.58 27.01 -6.19
CA GLY A 47 -9.96 28.33 -6.08
C GLY A 47 -9.17 28.56 -4.79
N ASP A 48 -9.42 27.73 -3.76
CA ASP A 48 -8.69 27.79 -2.49
C ASP A 48 -7.32 27.12 -2.58
N VAL A 49 -7.08 26.31 -3.63
CA VAL A 49 -5.89 25.47 -3.78
C VAL A 49 -5.00 25.99 -4.91
N SER A 50 -3.73 26.19 -4.63
CA SER A 50 -2.70 26.49 -5.62
C SER A 50 -1.67 25.38 -5.64
N ILE A 51 -1.33 24.88 -6.83
CA ILE A 51 -0.33 23.83 -7.03
C ILE A 51 0.83 24.41 -7.82
N THR A 52 2.05 24.06 -7.42
CA THR A 52 3.26 24.33 -8.18
C THR A 52 3.99 23.02 -8.51
N GLU A 53 4.56 22.94 -9.68
CA GLU A 53 5.48 21.87 -10.08
C GLU A 53 6.82 22.50 -10.47
N ASN A 54 7.89 22.21 -9.72
CA ASN A 54 9.22 22.86 -9.85
C ASN A 54 9.09 24.39 -9.86
N ASP A 55 8.34 24.93 -8.91
CA ASP A 55 8.06 26.36 -8.75
C ASP A 55 7.21 27.01 -9.87
N VAL A 56 6.75 26.24 -10.86
CA VAL A 56 5.83 26.72 -11.90
C VAL A 56 4.39 26.52 -11.44
N ASN A 57 3.60 27.58 -11.48
CA ASN A 57 2.18 27.49 -11.14
C ASN A 57 1.42 26.60 -12.12
N CYS A 58 0.65 25.68 -11.57
CA CYS A 58 -0.16 24.72 -12.31
C CYS A 58 -1.65 25.05 -12.15
N LYS A 59 -2.42 24.88 -13.22
CA LYS A 59 -3.86 25.08 -13.17
C LYS A 59 -4.55 23.91 -12.50
N VAL A 60 -5.26 24.14 -11.40
CA VAL A 60 -6.15 23.16 -10.80
C VAL A 60 -7.37 22.98 -11.69
N VAL A 61 -7.57 21.76 -12.18
CA VAL A 61 -8.67 21.38 -13.08
C VAL A 61 -9.86 20.87 -12.29
N LYS A 62 -9.59 20.07 -11.22
CA LYS A 62 -10.62 19.42 -10.43
C LYS A 62 -10.17 19.28 -8.98
N LEU A 63 -11.10 19.49 -8.07
CA LEU A 63 -10.95 19.22 -6.64
C LEU A 63 -12.13 18.34 -6.20
N GLU A 64 -11.83 17.21 -5.57
CA GLU A 64 -12.84 16.26 -5.12
C GLU A 64 -12.53 15.83 -3.69
N ALA A 65 -13.51 15.91 -2.82
CA ALA A 65 -13.43 15.28 -1.51
C ALA A 65 -13.38 13.74 -1.69
N VAL A 66 -12.49 13.09 -0.95
CA VAL A 66 -12.26 11.66 -1.02
C VAL A 66 -12.46 11.07 0.36
N ASP A 67 -13.44 10.21 0.48
CA ASP A 67 -13.71 9.43 1.69
C ASP A 67 -13.53 7.93 1.39
N TRP A 68 -12.27 7.57 1.07
CA TRP A 68 -11.93 6.19 0.76
C TRP A 68 -11.59 5.42 2.03
N PRO A 69 -12.03 4.16 2.14
CA PRO A 69 -11.69 3.34 3.28
C PRO A 69 -10.21 2.97 3.29
N THR A 70 -9.65 2.80 4.47
CA THR A 70 -8.40 2.07 4.63
C THR A 70 -8.64 0.58 4.37
N LYS A 71 -7.76 -0.04 3.57
CA LYS A 71 -7.79 -1.46 3.23
C LYS A 71 -6.58 -2.16 3.82
N LEU A 72 -6.75 -2.79 4.97
CA LEU A 72 -5.68 -3.44 5.72
C LEU A 72 -5.62 -4.93 5.41
N GLN A 73 -4.51 -5.39 4.83
CA GLN A 73 -4.16 -6.79 4.71
C GLN A 73 -3.17 -7.18 5.80
N VAL A 74 -3.55 -8.10 6.68
CA VAL A 74 -2.67 -8.66 7.71
C VAL A 74 -2.19 -10.04 7.26
N LEU A 75 -0.86 -10.20 7.15
CA LEU A 75 -0.19 -11.42 6.74
C LEU A 75 0.57 -11.97 7.95
N VAL A 76 0.33 -13.22 8.29
CA VAL A 76 0.92 -13.86 9.48
C VAL A 76 1.71 -15.08 9.08
N ASP A 77 2.99 -15.09 9.40
CA ASP A 77 3.82 -16.28 9.25
C ASP A 77 3.48 -17.31 10.35
N ASN A 78 2.90 -18.40 9.93
CA ASN A 78 2.57 -19.54 10.76
C ASN A 78 3.38 -20.80 10.39
N GLY A 79 4.45 -20.65 9.60
CA GLY A 79 5.29 -21.74 9.10
C GLY A 79 6.27 -22.28 10.14
N ARG A 80 6.90 -23.41 9.81
CA ARG A 80 7.99 -24.00 10.61
C ARG A 80 9.35 -23.45 10.17
N PRO A 81 10.34 -23.33 11.04
CA PRO A 81 10.33 -23.68 12.47
C PRO A 81 9.89 -22.52 13.38
N ASN A 82 8.83 -21.78 13.00
CA ASN A 82 8.36 -20.67 13.82
C ASN A 82 7.94 -21.21 15.20
N THR A 83 8.75 -20.89 16.22
CA THR A 83 8.49 -21.24 17.63
C THR A 83 7.73 -20.13 18.35
N THR A 84 7.23 -19.13 17.61
CA THR A 84 6.49 -18.02 18.20
C THR A 84 5.28 -18.54 18.97
N PRO A 85 5.18 -18.27 20.26
CA PRO A 85 3.99 -18.60 21.02
C PRO A 85 2.76 -17.98 20.36
N ILE A 86 1.77 -18.81 20.07
CA ILE A 86 0.58 -18.39 19.31
C ILE A 86 -0.29 -17.38 20.08
N ASN A 87 -0.32 -17.48 21.41
CA ASN A 87 -1.19 -16.63 22.23
C ASN A 87 -0.81 -15.15 22.16
N PRO A 88 0.45 -14.71 22.36
CA PRO A 88 0.82 -13.30 22.21
C PRO A 88 0.51 -12.74 20.82
N LEU A 89 0.62 -13.57 19.78
CA LEU A 89 0.23 -13.20 18.42
C LEU A 89 -1.28 -12.96 18.32
N ARG A 90 -2.09 -13.91 18.82
CA ARG A 90 -3.56 -13.82 18.80
C ARG A 90 -4.07 -12.62 19.60
N ASP A 91 -3.51 -12.40 20.80
CA ASP A 91 -3.87 -11.27 21.65
C ASP A 91 -3.52 -9.93 20.97
N GLY A 92 -2.34 -9.85 20.35
CA GLY A 92 -1.92 -8.67 19.60
C GLY A 92 -2.78 -8.40 18.37
N LEU A 93 -3.14 -9.44 17.61
CA LEU A 93 -4.03 -9.32 16.44
C LEU A 93 -5.43 -8.85 16.85
N LYS A 94 -5.98 -9.42 17.93
CA LYS A 94 -7.28 -9.00 18.47
C LYS A 94 -7.28 -7.53 18.79
N ALA A 95 -6.32 -7.10 19.62
CA ALA A 95 -6.20 -5.70 20.01
C ALA A 95 -5.97 -4.76 18.81
N LEU A 96 -5.21 -5.21 17.79
CA LEU A 96 -5.01 -4.46 16.55
C LEU A 96 -6.34 -4.26 15.81
N PHE A 97 -7.11 -5.33 15.58
CA PHE A 97 -8.39 -5.24 14.84
C PHE A 97 -9.43 -4.39 15.58
N GLU A 98 -9.47 -4.47 16.92
CA GLU A 98 -10.36 -3.65 17.74
C GLU A 98 -10.08 -2.15 17.60
N LEU A 99 -8.80 -1.77 17.41
CA LEU A 99 -8.36 -0.38 17.25
C LEU A 99 -8.69 0.24 15.90
N MET A 100 -9.02 -0.56 14.87
CA MET A 100 -9.26 0.00 13.54
C MET A 100 -10.54 0.84 13.52
N PRO A 101 -10.55 2.00 12.84
CA PRO A 101 -11.74 2.81 12.65
C PRO A 101 -12.86 2.01 11.95
N GLU A 102 -14.10 2.42 12.19
CA GLU A 102 -15.23 1.86 11.45
C GLU A 102 -15.10 2.11 9.95
N GLY A 103 -15.57 1.16 9.14
CA GLY A 103 -15.43 1.21 7.69
C GLY A 103 -14.06 0.79 7.17
N THR A 104 -13.06 0.50 8.04
CA THR A 104 -11.81 -0.11 7.60
C THR A 104 -12.08 -1.51 7.04
N GLU A 105 -11.74 -1.74 5.77
CA GLU A 105 -11.78 -3.08 5.18
C GLU A 105 -10.53 -3.84 5.60
N MET A 106 -10.71 -4.99 6.24
CA MET A 106 -9.61 -5.79 6.79
C MET A 106 -9.65 -7.22 6.28
N SER A 107 -8.48 -7.84 6.16
CA SER A 107 -8.33 -9.25 5.81
C SER A 107 -7.20 -9.89 6.59
N LEU A 108 -7.27 -11.21 6.81
CA LEU A 108 -6.27 -11.99 7.53
C LEU A 108 -5.81 -13.16 6.68
N TYR A 109 -4.50 -13.25 6.47
CA TYR A 109 -3.84 -14.30 5.70
C TYR A 109 -2.79 -15.01 6.55
N VAL A 110 -2.57 -16.27 6.27
CA VAL A 110 -1.40 -17.04 6.76
C VAL A 110 -0.48 -17.35 5.58
N THR A 111 0.84 -17.49 5.85
CA THR A 111 1.85 -17.51 4.78
C THR A 111 2.59 -18.85 4.64
N ALA A 112 2.30 -19.84 5.49
CA ALA A 112 2.98 -21.13 5.41
C ALA A 112 2.65 -21.88 4.11
N GLY A 113 3.68 -22.37 3.42
CA GLY A 113 3.59 -23.11 2.17
C GLY A 113 3.06 -22.26 1.01
N THR A 114 1.78 -21.97 1.00
CA THR A 114 1.14 -21.05 0.04
C THR A 114 0.31 -20.04 0.82
N PRO A 115 0.48 -18.73 0.57
CA PRO A 115 -0.33 -17.71 1.22
C PRO A 115 -1.83 -17.93 0.99
N ARG A 116 -2.61 -17.98 2.06
CA ARG A 116 -4.05 -18.22 1.98
C ARG A 116 -4.86 -17.37 2.94
N ALA A 117 -6.04 -16.96 2.51
CA ALA A 117 -6.94 -16.19 3.34
C ALA A 117 -7.55 -17.05 4.44
N ILE A 118 -7.43 -16.59 5.68
CA ILE A 118 -8.22 -17.03 6.83
C ILE A 118 -9.55 -16.26 6.86
N VAL A 119 -9.45 -14.93 6.69
CA VAL A 119 -10.60 -14.05 6.55
C VAL A 119 -10.43 -13.20 5.30
N LYS A 120 -11.37 -13.31 4.36
CA LYS A 120 -11.42 -12.46 3.17
C LYS A 120 -11.72 -11.01 3.54
N PRO A 121 -11.44 -10.02 2.66
CA PRO A 121 -11.73 -8.62 2.93
C PRO A 121 -13.16 -8.40 3.45
N THR A 122 -13.26 -7.72 4.59
CA THR A 122 -14.53 -7.42 5.28
C THR A 122 -14.36 -6.21 6.20
N THR A 123 -15.44 -5.48 6.43
CA THR A 123 -15.54 -4.43 7.45
C THR A 123 -16.06 -4.96 8.79
N ASP A 124 -16.46 -6.22 8.85
CA ASP A 124 -16.96 -6.88 10.06
C ASP A 124 -15.80 -7.31 10.95
N LYS A 125 -15.55 -6.55 12.01
CA LYS A 125 -14.49 -6.81 12.99
C LYS A 125 -14.64 -8.16 13.67
N GLN A 126 -15.88 -8.60 13.93
CA GLN A 126 -16.10 -9.85 14.63
C GLN A 126 -15.62 -11.05 13.81
N LYS A 127 -15.81 -11.04 12.48
CA LYS A 127 -15.26 -12.07 11.60
C LYS A 127 -13.74 -12.14 11.66
N LEU A 128 -13.05 -10.99 11.78
CA LEU A 128 -11.59 -10.96 11.95
C LEU A 128 -11.19 -11.59 13.29
N ILE A 129 -11.88 -11.23 14.38
CA ILE A 129 -11.63 -11.74 15.73
C ILE A 129 -11.85 -13.25 15.78
N ASP A 130 -12.95 -13.74 15.22
CA ASP A 130 -13.25 -15.18 15.13
C ASP A 130 -12.20 -15.91 14.29
N GLY A 131 -11.77 -15.30 13.18
CA GLY A 131 -10.74 -15.84 12.30
C GLY A 131 -9.38 -16.01 12.96
N ILE A 132 -9.05 -15.22 13.98
CA ILE A 132 -7.78 -15.35 14.73
C ILE A 132 -7.64 -16.76 15.34
N ALA A 133 -8.72 -17.36 15.80
CA ALA A 133 -8.71 -18.71 16.36
C ALA A 133 -8.22 -19.77 15.35
N LEU A 134 -8.39 -19.51 14.04
CA LEU A 134 -7.96 -20.39 12.96
C LEU A 134 -6.48 -20.22 12.57
N VAL A 135 -5.81 -19.19 13.10
CA VAL A 135 -4.37 -19.04 12.95
C VAL A 135 -3.69 -20.08 13.84
N ALA A 136 -3.13 -21.10 13.23
CA ALA A 136 -2.45 -22.22 13.88
C ALA A 136 -1.11 -22.50 13.20
N PRO A 137 -0.12 -23.05 13.93
CA PRO A 137 1.14 -23.48 13.32
C PRO A 137 0.89 -24.46 12.16
N ASP A 138 1.61 -24.27 11.07
CA ASP A 138 1.56 -25.10 9.86
C ASP A 138 2.92 -25.79 9.64
N GLY A 139 2.91 -26.93 8.95
CA GLY A 139 4.13 -27.68 8.64
C GLY A 139 4.98 -27.11 7.51
N GLY A 140 4.43 -26.16 6.72
CA GLY A 140 5.12 -25.52 5.60
C GLY A 140 6.13 -24.46 6.04
N ALA A 141 7.01 -24.07 5.12
CA ALA A 141 7.89 -22.91 5.32
C ALA A 141 7.09 -21.61 5.24
N GLY A 142 7.46 -20.61 6.04
CA GLY A 142 6.92 -19.25 5.93
C GLY A 142 7.34 -18.61 4.61
N MET A 143 6.37 -18.14 3.81
CA MET A 143 6.58 -17.54 2.49
C MET A 143 6.52 -16.03 2.59
N PHE A 144 7.52 -15.43 3.25
CA PHE A 144 7.55 -14.00 3.58
C PHE A 144 7.44 -13.10 2.35
N PHE A 145 8.33 -13.32 1.38
CA PHE A 145 8.38 -12.50 0.17
C PHE A 145 7.18 -12.72 -0.74
N ASP A 146 6.80 -14.00 -0.94
CA ASP A 146 5.66 -14.33 -1.81
C ASP A 146 4.37 -13.76 -1.25
N ALA A 147 4.18 -13.82 0.09
CA ALA A 147 3.03 -13.23 0.74
C ALA A 147 2.94 -11.70 0.56
N LEU A 148 4.07 -10.99 0.70
CA LEU A 148 4.13 -9.55 0.43
C LEU A 148 3.82 -9.24 -1.04
N SER A 149 4.42 -10.01 -1.96
CA SER A 149 4.22 -9.83 -3.41
C SER A 149 2.78 -10.07 -3.82
N GLU A 150 2.17 -11.15 -3.33
CA GLU A 150 0.76 -11.44 -3.60
C GLU A 150 -0.18 -10.39 -2.97
N ALA A 151 0.14 -9.90 -1.77
CA ALA A 151 -0.64 -8.83 -1.15
C ALA A 151 -0.60 -7.54 -1.98
N ALA A 152 0.58 -7.15 -2.48
CA ALA A 152 0.73 -6.00 -3.37
C ALA A 152 -0.01 -6.23 -4.71
N GLU A 153 0.06 -7.44 -5.28
CA GLU A 153 -0.69 -7.77 -6.48
C GLU A 153 -2.22 -7.74 -6.29
N ARG A 154 -2.71 -8.13 -5.11
CA ARG A 154 -4.14 -7.98 -4.78
C ARG A 154 -4.56 -6.51 -4.82
N VAL A 155 -3.73 -5.60 -4.28
CA VAL A 155 -3.98 -4.15 -4.38
C VAL A 155 -3.99 -3.69 -5.83
N VAL A 156 -3.04 -4.14 -6.66
CA VAL A 156 -3.00 -3.78 -8.10
C VAL A 156 -4.26 -4.23 -8.84
N LYS A 157 -4.79 -5.41 -8.50
CA LYS A 157 -5.99 -6.00 -9.14
C LYS A 157 -7.29 -5.42 -8.60
N ASP A 158 -7.27 -4.82 -7.42
CA ASP A 158 -8.45 -4.20 -6.83
C ASP A 158 -8.79 -2.91 -7.57
N LYS A 159 -10.05 -2.84 -8.03
CA LYS A 159 -10.57 -1.67 -8.75
C LYS A 159 -11.36 -0.71 -7.85
N VAL A 160 -11.64 -1.15 -6.62
CA VAL A 160 -12.37 -0.32 -5.65
C VAL A 160 -11.36 0.60 -4.96
N PRO A 161 -11.56 1.92 -5.03
CA PRO A 161 -10.64 2.86 -4.40
C PRO A 161 -10.51 2.62 -2.89
N GLY A 162 -9.32 2.88 -2.36
CA GLY A 162 -9.03 2.76 -0.93
C GLY A 162 -7.57 3.10 -0.64
N PHE A 163 -7.23 3.25 0.64
CA PHE A 163 -5.87 3.48 1.10
C PHE A 163 -5.25 2.15 1.53
N PRO A 164 -4.41 1.52 0.69
CA PRO A 164 -3.92 0.18 0.95
C PRO A 164 -2.84 0.17 2.03
N VAL A 165 -2.99 -0.73 2.98
CA VAL A 165 -2.02 -0.98 4.05
C VAL A 165 -1.76 -2.48 4.12
N ILE A 166 -0.48 -2.87 4.17
CA ILE A 166 -0.04 -4.25 4.40
C ILE A 166 0.69 -4.28 5.75
N LEU A 167 0.28 -5.20 6.62
CA LEU A 167 1.01 -5.56 7.83
C LEU A 167 1.51 -6.99 7.69
N MET A 168 2.84 -7.17 7.63
CA MET A 168 3.49 -8.47 7.65
C MET A 168 4.01 -8.77 9.05
N VAL A 169 3.52 -9.85 9.64
CA VAL A 169 4.01 -10.42 10.89
C VAL A 169 4.79 -11.69 10.54
N GLY A 170 6.08 -11.54 10.34
CA GLY A 170 6.98 -12.59 9.88
C GLY A 170 7.91 -13.13 10.93
N SER A 171 8.67 -14.15 10.54
CA SER A 171 9.79 -14.70 11.28
C SER A 171 11.06 -14.69 10.42
N ASP A 172 12.21 -14.87 11.03
CA ASP A 172 13.50 -14.99 10.32
C ASP A 172 13.74 -16.41 9.75
N PHE A 173 12.70 -17.23 9.70
CA PHE A 173 12.70 -18.58 9.14
C PHE A 173 11.89 -18.62 7.84
N GLY A 174 12.07 -19.68 7.06
CA GLY A 174 11.29 -19.98 5.88
C GLY A 174 11.96 -19.56 4.57
N GLN A 175 11.29 -18.81 3.73
CA GLN A 175 11.76 -18.44 2.39
C GLN A 175 13.04 -17.62 2.43
N VAL A 176 14.12 -18.16 1.83
CA VAL A 176 15.46 -17.56 1.85
C VAL A 176 15.90 -16.97 0.50
N ARG A 177 15.21 -17.31 -0.59
CA ARG A 177 15.58 -16.88 -1.93
C ARG A 177 14.54 -15.93 -2.52
N VAL A 178 15.01 -14.78 -2.90
CA VAL A 178 14.24 -13.77 -3.64
C VAL A 178 14.97 -13.48 -4.94
N LEU A 179 14.23 -13.46 -6.05
CA LEU A 179 14.76 -13.11 -7.35
C LEU A 179 14.64 -11.61 -7.59
N ASP A 180 15.61 -11.02 -8.29
CA ASP A 180 15.67 -9.58 -8.51
C ASP A 180 14.42 -9.02 -9.21
N GLN A 181 13.95 -9.67 -10.28
CA GLN A 181 12.80 -9.18 -11.06
C GLN A 181 11.49 -9.18 -10.25
N PRO A 182 11.11 -10.24 -9.53
CA PRO A 182 9.97 -10.21 -8.61
C PRO A 182 10.11 -9.14 -7.52
N TYR A 183 11.32 -8.92 -7.00
CA TYR A 183 11.54 -7.89 -5.98
C TYR A 183 11.35 -6.48 -6.52
N LEU A 184 11.89 -6.17 -7.69
CA LEU A 184 11.67 -4.89 -8.38
C LEU A 184 10.18 -4.66 -8.66
N LYS A 185 9.45 -5.71 -9.07
CA LYS A 185 8.00 -5.64 -9.27
C LYS A 185 7.24 -5.32 -7.97
N LEU A 186 7.62 -5.95 -6.85
CA LEU A 186 7.04 -5.64 -5.55
C LEU A 186 7.26 -4.16 -5.18
N GLN A 187 8.49 -3.67 -5.32
CA GLN A 187 8.82 -2.27 -5.06
C GLN A 187 7.99 -1.32 -5.93
N GLN A 188 7.90 -1.61 -7.24
CA GLN A 188 7.11 -0.80 -8.16
C GLN A 188 5.64 -0.78 -7.77
N ASN A 189 5.05 -1.94 -7.45
CA ASN A 189 3.65 -2.03 -7.00
C ASN A 189 3.40 -1.20 -5.73
N ILE A 190 4.35 -1.24 -4.77
CA ILE A 190 4.26 -0.47 -3.52
C ILE A 190 4.22 1.03 -3.82
N ILE A 191 5.12 1.50 -4.69
CA ILE A 191 5.23 2.91 -5.06
C ILE A 191 4.00 3.36 -5.86
N ASP A 192 3.68 2.64 -6.94
CA ASP A 192 2.62 3.04 -7.88
C ASP A 192 1.24 3.06 -7.22
N LYS A 193 1.02 2.14 -6.28
CA LYS A 193 -0.26 2.02 -5.57
C LYS A 193 -0.29 2.72 -4.21
N GLY A 194 0.80 3.39 -3.83
CA GLY A 194 0.89 4.09 -2.55
C GLY A 194 0.64 3.17 -1.34
N ILE A 195 1.06 1.90 -1.44
CA ILE A 195 0.85 0.92 -0.38
C ILE A 195 1.70 1.29 0.83
N THR A 196 1.09 1.48 2.00
CA THR A 196 1.86 1.59 3.25
C THR A 196 2.14 0.18 3.79
N THR A 197 3.41 -0.16 4.00
CA THR A 197 3.82 -1.51 4.42
C THR A 197 4.46 -1.47 5.79
N HIS A 198 3.86 -2.14 6.77
CA HIS A 198 4.44 -2.37 8.08
C HIS A 198 4.97 -3.81 8.15
N VAL A 199 6.11 -4.00 8.77
CA VAL A 199 6.75 -5.31 8.88
C VAL A 199 7.25 -5.52 10.30
N THR A 200 6.94 -6.66 10.89
CA THR A 200 7.59 -7.15 12.10
C THR A 200 8.22 -8.50 11.80
N VAL A 201 9.46 -8.71 12.23
CA VAL A 201 10.18 -9.97 12.08
C VAL A 201 10.59 -10.46 13.45
N THR A 202 10.11 -11.65 13.82
CA THR A 202 10.54 -12.35 15.03
C THR A 202 11.80 -13.14 14.71
N SER A 203 12.90 -12.82 15.40
CA SER A 203 14.17 -13.53 15.27
C SER A 203 14.29 -14.64 16.32
N GLY A 204 14.59 -15.86 15.85
CA GLY A 204 14.89 -16.98 16.71
C GLY A 204 16.35 -16.99 17.17
N SER A 205 16.66 -17.78 18.21
CA SER A 205 18.01 -17.93 18.75
C SER A 205 19.03 -18.65 17.84
N GLY A 206 18.68 -18.90 16.59
CA GLY A 206 19.50 -19.63 15.65
C GLY A 206 19.68 -18.96 14.28
N GLY A 207 19.67 -17.61 14.22
CA GLY A 207 19.75 -16.78 13.01
C GLY A 207 20.20 -17.51 11.74
N THR A 208 19.28 -17.82 10.86
CA THR A 208 19.58 -18.44 9.57
C THR A 208 19.90 -17.36 8.54
N THR A 209 20.63 -17.73 7.47
CA THR A 209 20.91 -16.84 6.33
C THR A 209 19.61 -16.23 5.74
N GLY A 210 18.45 -16.88 5.95
CA GLY A 210 17.13 -16.39 5.56
C GLY A 210 16.67 -15.16 6.31
N GLY A 211 16.99 -15.03 7.60
CA GLY A 211 16.61 -13.90 8.42
C GLY A 211 17.17 -12.57 7.94
N GLN A 212 18.33 -12.58 7.27
CA GLN A 212 18.90 -11.38 6.67
C GLN A 212 18.07 -10.87 5.50
N ALA A 213 17.63 -11.77 4.60
CA ALA A 213 16.81 -11.37 3.45
C ALA A 213 15.47 -10.79 3.88
N GLN A 214 14.80 -11.39 4.85
CA GLN A 214 13.51 -10.89 5.37
C GLN A 214 13.68 -9.55 6.08
N THR A 215 14.76 -9.37 6.84
CA THR A 215 15.10 -8.10 7.47
C THR A 215 15.37 -7.02 6.43
N GLU A 216 16.19 -7.30 5.42
CA GLU A 216 16.53 -6.36 4.36
C GLU A 216 15.29 -5.94 3.55
N ILE A 217 14.49 -6.92 3.12
CA ILE A 217 13.24 -6.63 2.41
C ILE A 217 12.30 -5.80 3.29
N GLY A 218 12.12 -6.21 4.56
CA GLY A 218 11.26 -5.52 5.50
C GLY A 218 11.68 -4.06 5.72
N LEU A 219 12.97 -3.80 5.94
CA LEU A 219 13.51 -2.46 6.05
C LEU A 219 13.29 -1.61 4.79
N ASN A 220 13.56 -2.20 3.61
CA ASN A 220 13.42 -1.48 2.36
C ASN A 220 11.96 -1.14 2.03
N VAL A 221 11.04 -2.11 2.12
CA VAL A 221 9.62 -1.87 1.81
C VAL A 221 8.97 -0.90 2.80
N THR A 222 9.34 -0.95 4.07
CA THR A 222 8.80 -0.01 5.07
C THR A 222 9.35 1.40 4.88
N LYS A 223 10.65 1.53 4.57
CA LYS A 223 11.30 2.82 4.31
C LYS A 223 10.67 3.52 3.11
N MET A 224 10.50 2.81 1.98
CA MET A 224 9.94 3.41 0.76
C MET A 224 8.46 3.73 0.89
N SER A 225 7.71 3.00 1.71
CA SER A 225 6.26 3.14 1.85
C SER A 225 5.80 4.02 3.03
N GLY A 226 6.74 4.52 3.84
CA GLY A 226 6.43 5.28 5.04
C GLY A 226 5.84 4.46 6.19
N GLY A 227 5.99 3.12 6.14
CA GLY A 227 5.57 2.22 7.20
C GLY A 227 6.58 2.11 8.35
N ARG A 228 6.47 1.03 9.13
CA ARG A 228 7.34 0.77 10.28
C ARG A 228 7.90 -0.65 10.20
N TYR A 229 9.21 -0.79 10.38
CA TYR A 229 9.88 -2.06 10.58
C TYR A 229 10.20 -2.27 12.08
N GLU A 230 9.97 -3.49 12.59
CA GLU A 230 10.34 -3.89 13.94
C GLU A 230 10.90 -5.31 13.93
N GLY A 231 12.17 -5.45 14.32
CA GLY A 231 12.78 -6.73 14.67
C GLY A 231 12.58 -7.02 16.15
N ILE A 232 12.06 -8.20 16.48
CA ILE A 232 11.84 -8.61 17.87
C ILE A 232 12.49 -9.97 18.15
N THR A 233 13.10 -10.12 19.32
CA THR A 233 13.68 -11.40 19.78
C THR A 233 12.78 -12.14 20.76
N ALA A 234 11.86 -11.41 21.40
CA ALA A 234 10.89 -11.98 22.33
C ALA A 234 9.49 -12.02 21.67
N PRO A 235 8.97 -13.19 21.27
CA PRO A 235 7.65 -13.31 20.66
C PRO A 235 6.50 -12.77 21.52
N SER A 236 6.65 -12.76 22.85
CA SER A 236 5.69 -12.13 23.77
C SER A 236 5.47 -10.64 23.51
N ARG A 237 6.45 -9.96 22.88
CA ARG A 237 6.32 -8.54 22.47
C ARG A 237 5.20 -8.30 21.47
N LEU A 238 4.76 -9.31 20.71
CA LEU A 238 3.69 -9.19 19.73
C LEU A 238 2.37 -8.71 20.35
N SER A 239 2.07 -9.12 21.59
CA SER A 239 0.84 -8.70 22.29
C SER A 239 0.77 -7.19 22.53
N THR A 240 1.90 -6.50 22.59
CA THR A 240 1.99 -5.04 22.78
C THR A 240 2.39 -4.31 21.50
N LEU A 241 3.23 -4.90 20.66
CA LEU A 241 3.71 -4.28 19.42
C LEU A 241 2.60 -4.15 18.36
N LEU A 242 1.79 -5.19 18.18
CA LEU A 242 0.72 -5.14 17.19
C LEU A 242 -0.32 -4.05 17.49
N PRO A 243 -0.79 -3.85 18.73
CA PRO A 243 -1.61 -2.69 19.07
C PRO A 243 -0.90 -1.34 18.85
N GLU A 244 0.42 -1.24 19.08
CA GLU A 244 1.19 -0.01 18.79
C GLU A 244 1.19 0.31 17.29
N ILE A 245 1.38 -0.69 16.44
CA ILE A 245 1.26 -0.56 14.99
C ILE A 245 -0.18 -0.22 14.62
N GLY A 246 -1.16 -0.88 15.23
CA GLY A 246 -2.58 -0.62 15.05
C GLY A 246 -2.96 0.83 15.32
N LYS A 247 -2.47 1.42 16.42
CA LYS A 247 -2.67 2.85 16.73
C LYS A 247 -2.12 3.76 15.62
N LYS A 248 -0.96 3.43 15.05
CA LYS A 248 -0.39 4.20 13.93
C LYS A 248 -1.24 4.08 12.66
N ILE A 249 -1.70 2.87 12.34
CA ILE A 249 -2.58 2.63 11.19
C ILE A 249 -3.90 3.39 11.38
N ALA A 250 -4.53 3.28 12.55
CA ALA A 250 -5.77 3.98 12.88
C ALA A 250 -5.62 5.51 12.79
N ALA A 251 -4.55 6.07 13.37
CA ALA A 251 -4.26 7.50 13.28
C ALA A 251 -4.02 7.96 11.83
N SER A 252 -3.39 7.12 10.99
CA SER A 252 -3.21 7.40 9.57
C SER A 252 -4.54 7.30 8.82
N ALA A 253 -5.38 6.31 9.13
CA ALA A 253 -6.70 6.15 8.56
C ALA A 253 -7.59 7.37 8.82
N GLU A 254 -7.63 7.88 10.06
CA GLU A 254 -8.37 9.10 10.39
C GLU A 254 -7.86 10.34 9.63
N LYS A 255 -6.54 10.47 9.46
CA LYS A 255 -5.97 11.55 8.66
C LYS A 255 -6.24 11.42 7.17
N GLN A 256 -6.44 10.20 6.68
CA GLN A 256 -6.75 9.91 5.27
C GLN A 256 -8.23 10.06 4.94
N ARG A 257 -9.10 9.92 5.93
CA ARG A 257 -10.50 10.32 5.80
C ARG A 257 -10.54 11.81 5.49
N HIS A 258 -11.44 12.20 4.63
CA HIS A 258 -11.62 13.62 4.25
C HIS A 258 -10.42 14.24 3.54
N GLN A 259 -9.67 13.45 2.77
CA GLN A 259 -8.70 14.00 1.84
C GLN A 259 -9.38 14.65 0.64
N TYR A 260 -8.63 15.52 -0.02
CA TYR A 260 -9.02 16.06 -1.31
C TYR A 260 -8.08 15.52 -2.39
N ARG A 261 -8.65 15.00 -3.47
CA ARG A 261 -7.95 14.71 -4.71
C ARG A 261 -7.92 15.94 -5.56
N VAL A 262 -6.73 16.45 -5.84
CA VAL A 262 -6.51 17.60 -6.71
C VAL A 262 -5.99 17.10 -8.04
N THR A 263 -6.71 17.36 -9.13
CA THR A 263 -6.23 17.15 -10.50
C THR A 263 -5.75 18.49 -11.03
N TYR A 264 -4.53 18.54 -11.52
CA TYR A 264 -3.92 19.74 -12.09
C TYR A 264 -3.28 19.48 -13.45
N GLU A 265 -3.16 20.53 -14.27
CA GLU A 265 -2.43 20.51 -15.53
C GLU A 265 -0.94 20.71 -15.25
N ARG A 266 -0.10 19.79 -15.72
CA ARG A 266 1.36 19.88 -15.60
C ARG A 266 1.92 20.96 -16.55
N PRO A 267 3.11 21.53 -16.24
CA PRO A 267 3.80 22.41 -17.18
C PRO A 267 4.07 21.72 -18.52
N ASP A 268 4.28 22.49 -19.57
CA ASP A 268 4.54 21.99 -20.94
C ASP A 268 5.80 21.09 -21.03
N LYS A 269 6.74 21.25 -20.10
CA LYS A 269 7.94 20.42 -19.98
C LYS A 269 8.01 19.78 -18.58
N PRO A 270 7.23 18.72 -18.36
CA PRO A 270 7.17 18.08 -17.05
C PRO A 270 8.48 17.34 -16.74
N SER A 271 8.94 17.44 -15.49
CA SER A 271 10.07 16.65 -14.98
C SER A 271 9.66 15.19 -14.76
N ALA A 272 10.60 14.26 -14.90
CA ALA A 272 10.40 12.87 -14.51
C ALA A 272 10.27 12.71 -12.99
N GLN A 273 10.92 13.60 -12.22
CA GLN A 273 10.85 13.66 -10.76
C GLN A 273 10.50 15.09 -10.33
N PRO A 274 9.22 15.48 -10.38
CA PRO A 274 8.82 16.83 -10.05
C PRO A 274 8.86 17.08 -8.54
N SER A 275 9.31 18.29 -8.16
CA SER A 275 9.02 18.84 -6.84
C SER A 275 7.64 19.48 -6.88
N ILE A 276 6.72 18.98 -6.06
CA ILE A 276 5.33 19.47 -6.03
C ILE A 276 5.11 20.27 -4.76
N GLY A 277 4.71 21.53 -4.93
CA GLY A 277 4.23 22.40 -3.87
C GLY A 277 2.70 22.55 -3.94
N ALA A 278 2.08 22.65 -2.78
CA ALA A 278 0.66 23.02 -2.69
C ALA A 278 0.48 24.08 -1.61
N THR A 279 -0.42 25.00 -1.86
CA THR A 279 -0.82 26.05 -0.90
C THR A 279 -2.34 26.11 -0.86
N VAL A 280 -2.90 26.25 0.35
CA VAL A 280 -4.33 26.39 0.56
C VAL A 280 -4.61 27.76 1.20
N ARG A 281 -5.51 28.52 0.60
CA ARG A 281 -5.93 29.85 1.05
C ARG A 281 -7.33 29.80 1.67
N LYS A 282 -7.45 29.03 2.76
CA LYS A 282 -8.70 28.96 3.52
C LYS A 282 -8.39 29.25 4.99
N GLU A 283 -9.17 30.11 5.60
CA GLU A 283 -9.04 30.43 7.03
C GLU A 283 -9.23 29.16 7.88
N GLY A 284 -8.45 29.05 8.96
CA GLY A 284 -8.55 27.93 9.89
C GLY A 284 -7.80 26.67 9.47
N VAL A 285 -7.11 26.65 8.32
CA VAL A 285 -6.25 25.53 7.94
C VAL A 285 -4.86 25.70 8.55
N VAL A 286 -4.44 24.76 9.39
CA VAL A 286 -3.18 24.84 10.12
C VAL A 286 -2.16 23.83 9.64
N GLN A 287 -2.60 22.66 9.18
CA GLN A 287 -1.69 21.61 8.74
C GLN A 287 -2.14 20.99 7.44
N MET A 288 -1.21 20.92 6.48
CA MET A 288 -1.40 20.26 5.21
C MET A 288 -0.35 19.17 5.05
N SER A 289 -0.75 18.01 4.60
CA SER A 289 0.15 16.95 4.13
C SER A 289 -0.15 16.62 2.67
N LEU A 290 0.92 16.36 1.90
CA LEU A 290 0.84 16.00 0.49
C LEU A 290 1.18 14.52 0.33
N ARG A 291 0.36 13.82 -0.44
CA ARG A 291 0.71 12.52 -1.00
C ARG A 291 0.67 12.62 -2.52
N GLY A 292 1.74 12.17 -3.16
CA GLY A 292 1.76 11.98 -4.61
C GLY A 292 1.03 10.68 -5.01
N ASN A 293 0.73 10.59 -6.28
CA ASN A 293 0.09 9.48 -7.00
C ASN A 293 -0.41 8.31 -6.16
N LEU A 294 -1.69 8.30 -5.88
CA LEU A 294 -2.43 7.10 -5.52
C LEU A 294 -3.28 6.67 -6.72
N PRO A 295 -3.61 5.40 -6.83
CA PRO A 295 -4.19 4.78 -8.02
C PRO A 295 -5.48 5.37 -8.49
#